data_8a08d69729dfa62f60855a2522f938c2
#
_entry.id   8a08d69729dfa62f60855a2522f938c2
#
_cell.length_a   1.000
_cell.length_b   1.000
_cell.length_c   1.000
_cell.angle_alpha   90.00
_cell.angle_beta   90.00
_cell.angle_gamma   90.00
#
_symmetry.space_group_name_H-M   'P 1'
#
loop_
_entity.id
_entity.type
_entity.pdbx_description
1 polymer ?
#
loop_
_entity_poly.entity_id
_entity_poly.type
_entity_poly.pdbx_seq_one_letter_code
_entity_poly.pdbx_strand_id
1 'polypeptide(L)'
;ICAAMAAAGLREAARLGQLAHEETGFGRAEDKREKNRFAAEDVWNHFKNLKTVGVVSDNGSVVEIASPRGVVAGIIPSTNPTSTAIFKIIIAVKSRNTIVLSPHPSAARCI
;
A
#
# COMPACT_ATOMS: atom_id res chain seq x y z
N ILE A 1 -9.37 10.03 4.03
CA ILE A 1 -8.03 9.60 4.48
C ILE A 1 -7.33 8.86 3.34
N CYS A 2 -7.80 7.70 2.85
CA CYS A 2 -7.12 6.90 1.82
C CYS A 2 -6.81 7.67 0.53
N ALA A 3 -7.71 8.53 0.05
CA ALA A 3 -7.45 9.37 -1.12
C ALA A 3 -6.29 10.34 -0.89
N ALA A 4 -6.17 10.91 0.31
CA ALA A 4 -5.05 11.78 0.66
C ALA A 4 -3.73 10.99 0.76
N MET A 5 -3.77 9.76 1.27
CA MET A 5 -2.61 8.85 1.31
C MET A 5 -2.15 8.48 -0.11
N ALA A 6 -3.09 8.13 -0.99
CA ALA A 6 -2.81 7.83 -2.39
C ALA A 6 -2.18 9.04 -3.12
N ALA A 7 -2.75 10.23 -2.94
CA ALA A 7 -2.22 11.46 -3.50
C ALA A 7 -0.82 11.80 -2.96
N ALA A 8 -0.55 11.56 -1.67
CA ALA A 8 0.77 11.74 -1.09
C ALA A 8 1.78 10.74 -1.67
N GLY A 9 1.42 9.45 -1.77
CA GLY A 9 2.26 8.43 -2.39
C GLY A 9 2.61 8.75 -3.84
N LEU A 10 1.65 9.30 -4.60
CA LEU A 10 1.88 9.71 -5.98
C LEU A 10 2.84 10.91 -6.07
N ARG A 11 2.67 11.94 -5.23
CA ARG A 11 3.58 13.09 -5.20
C ARG A 11 5.01 12.70 -4.88
N GLU A 12 5.18 11.78 -3.95
CA GLU A 12 6.49 11.34 -3.46
C GLU A 12 7.09 10.17 -4.29
N ALA A 13 6.40 9.69 -5.31
CA ALA A 13 6.76 8.48 -6.04
C ALA A 13 8.21 8.50 -6.57
N ALA A 14 8.67 9.63 -7.12
CA ALA A 14 10.02 9.78 -7.63
C ALA A 14 11.08 9.79 -6.52
N ARG A 15 10.85 10.60 -5.47
CA ARG A 15 11.78 10.70 -4.34
C ARG A 15 11.93 9.38 -3.61
N LEU A 16 10.82 8.70 -3.34
CA LEU A 16 10.83 7.39 -2.69
C LEU A 16 11.47 6.31 -3.57
N GLY A 17 11.28 6.39 -4.89
CA GLY A 17 11.93 5.48 -5.85
C GLY A 17 13.45 5.63 -5.82
N GLN A 18 13.94 6.86 -5.78
CA GLN A 18 15.36 7.18 -5.67
C GLN A 18 15.95 6.67 -4.34
N LEU A 19 15.32 7.00 -3.21
CA LEU A 19 15.74 6.55 -1.88
C LEU A 19 15.80 5.01 -1.78
N ALA A 20 14.78 4.34 -2.30
CA ALA A 20 14.74 2.88 -2.27
C ALA A 20 15.84 2.25 -3.14
N HIS A 21 16.20 2.86 -4.28
CA HIS A 21 17.32 2.42 -5.10
C HIS A 21 18.66 2.62 -4.37
N GLU A 22 18.89 3.80 -3.82
CA GLU A 22 20.12 4.14 -3.10
C GLU A 22 20.35 3.25 -1.88
N GLU A 23 19.31 2.98 -1.11
CA GLU A 23 19.45 2.19 0.12
C GLU A 23 19.59 0.69 -0.16
N THR A 24 18.79 0.16 -1.09
CA THR A 24 18.73 -1.29 -1.31
C THR A 24 19.69 -1.81 -2.36
N GLY A 25 20.14 -0.96 -3.29
CA GLY A 25 20.93 -1.34 -4.45
C GLY A 25 20.16 -2.15 -5.51
N PHE A 26 18.87 -2.41 -5.29
CA PHE A 26 18.05 -3.21 -6.22
C PHE A 26 17.36 -2.35 -7.28
N GLY A 27 17.36 -2.84 -8.52
CA GLY A 27 16.63 -2.27 -9.66
C GLY A 27 17.10 -0.86 -10.04
N ARG A 28 16.26 -0.15 -10.79
CA ARG A 28 16.51 1.23 -11.21
C ARG A 28 15.52 2.18 -10.53
N ALA A 29 15.95 3.41 -10.29
CA ALA A 29 15.11 4.42 -9.64
C ALA A 29 13.83 4.73 -10.43
N GLU A 30 13.91 4.78 -11.76
CA GLU A 30 12.77 5.02 -12.64
C GLU A 30 11.73 3.89 -12.53
N ASP A 31 12.16 2.64 -12.51
CA ASP A 31 11.27 1.49 -12.37
C ASP A 31 10.59 1.48 -10.99
N LYS A 32 11.32 1.87 -9.94
CA LYS A 32 10.77 2.02 -8.59
C LYS A 32 9.78 3.17 -8.49
N ARG A 33 10.05 4.29 -9.16
CA ARG A 33 9.10 5.40 -9.28
C ARG A 33 7.82 4.92 -9.93
N GLU A 34 7.91 4.18 -11.03
CA GLU A 34 6.73 3.68 -11.75
C GLU A 34 5.93 2.69 -10.90
N LYS A 35 6.58 1.82 -10.13
CA LYS A 35 5.92 0.95 -9.16
C LYS A 35 5.22 1.72 -8.04
N ASN A 36 5.83 2.79 -7.55
CA ASN A 36 5.21 3.67 -6.56
C ASN A 36 3.98 4.37 -7.12
N ARG A 37 4.07 4.90 -8.37
CA ARG A 37 2.95 5.48 -9.08
C ARG A 37 1.80 4.47 -9.23
N PHE A 38 2.11 3.28 -9.73
CA PHE A 38 1.13 2.20 -9.90
C PHE A 38 0.42 1.86 -8.58
N ALA A 39 1.17 1.73 -7.48
CA ALA A 39 0.59 1.44 -6.17
C ALA A 39 -0.31 2.58 -5.65
N ALA A 40 0.10 3.83 -5.87
CA ALA A 40 -0.61 5.00 -5.38
C ALA A 40 -1.79 5.43 -6.27
N GLU A 41 -1.74 5.18 -7.56
CA GLU A 41 -2.74 5.64 -8.53
C GLU A 41 -3.60 4.50 -9.07
N ASP A 42 -3.00 3.55 -9.79
CA ASP A 42 -3.77 2.51 -10.49
C ASP A 42 -4.45 1.57 -9.51
N VAL A 43 -3.73 1.10 -8.50
CA VAL A 43 -4.28 0.23 -7.45
C VAL A 43 -5.34 0.98 -6.65
N TRP A 44 -5.09 2.23 -6.28
CA TRP A 44 -6.09 3.04 -5.58
C TRP A 44 -7.35 3.23 -6.43
N ASN A 45 -7.22 3.58 -7.71
CA ASN A 45 -8.36 3.76 -8.62
C ASN A 45 -9.21 2.50 -8.76
N HIS A 46 -8.57 1.33 -8.76
CA HIS A 46 -9.27 0.05 -8.78
C HIS A 46 -10.07 -0.19 -7.49
N PHE A 47 -9.46 0.05 -6.32
CA PHE A 47 -10.07 -0.30 -5.04
C PHE A 47 -10.95 0.79 -4.42
N LYS A 48 -10.79 2.07 -4.80
CA LYS A 48 -11.45 3.20 -4.12
C LYS A 48 -12.97 3.07 -3.98
N ASN A 49 -13.64 2.47 -4.96
CA ASN A 49 -15.09 2.32 -4.99
C ASN A 49 -15.58 0.97 -4.44
N LEU A 50 -14.67 0.03 -4.14
CA LEU A 50 -15.06 -1.25 -3.57
C LEU A 50 -15.46 -1.09 -2.11
N LYS A 51 -16.56 -1.74 -1.74
CA LYS A 51 -16.98 -1.83 -0.34
C LYS A 51 -16.08 -2.83 0.38
N THR A 52 -15.43 -2.40 1.43
CA THR A 52 -14.41 -3.18 2.14
C THR A 52 -14.74 -3.42 3.63
N VAL A 53 -15.89 -2.93 4.09
CA VAL A 53 -16.38 -3.11 5.45
C VAL A 53 -17.91 -3.21 5.46
N GLY A 54 -18.44 -4.05 6.32
CA GLY A 54 -19.88 -4.36 6.39
C GLY A 54 -20.29 -5.38 5.34
N VAL A 55 -21.55 -5.42 4.98
CA VAL A 55 -22.07 -6.34 3.95
C VAL A 55 -21.42 -5.99 2.61
N VAL A 56 -20.61 -6.91 2.06
CA VAL A 56 -19.91 -6.73 0.78
C VAL A 56 -20.57 -7.49 -0.37
N SER A 57 -21.32 -8.53 -0.06
CA SER A 57 -22.12 -9.30 -1.01
C SER A 57 -23.36 -9.86 -0.33
N ASP A 58 -24.46 -9.96 -1.05
CA ASP A 58 -25.69 -10.60 -0.61
C ASP A 58 -26.41 -11.17 -1.85
N ASN A 59 -26.56 -12.49 -1.89
CA ASN A 59 -27.29 -13.18 -2.98
C ASN A 59 -28.63 -13.79 -2.52
N GLY A 60 -29.11 -13.39 -1.34
CA GLY A 60 -30.35 -13.90 -0.74
C GLY A 60 -30.20 -15.20 0.04
N SER A 61 -29.20 -16.01 -0.26
CA SER A 61 -28.90 -17.26 0.46
C SER A 61 -27.64 -17.14 1.32
N VAL A 62 -26.69 -16.31 0.90
CA VAL A 62 -25.40 -16.06 1.60
C VAL A 62 -25.18 -14.57 1.67
N VAL A 63 -24.84 -14.09 2.87
CA VAL A 63 -24.42 -12.70 3.13
C VAL A 63 -22.95 -12.71 3.51
N GLU A 64 -22.12 -12.00 2.73
CA GLU A 64 -20.70 -11.83 3.02
C GLU A 64 -20.48 -10.51 3.76
N ILE A 65 -19.88 -10.59 4.94
CA ILE A 65 -19.61 -9.43 5.78
C ILE A 65 -18.09 -9.29 5.99
N ALA A 66 -17.53 -8.18 5.52
CA ALA A 66 -16.14 -7.82 5.79
C ALA A 66 -16.03 -7.09 7.13
N SER A 67 -15.15 -7.58 8.00
CA SER A 67 -14.89 -6.99 9.33
C SER A 67 -13.42 -6.65 9.50
N PRO A 68 -13.09 -5.50 10.11
CA PRO A 68 -11.72 -5.18 10.48
C PRO A 68 -11.13 -6.23 11.43
N ARG A 69 -9.83 -6.48 11.32
CA ARG A 69 -9.10 -7.39 12.21
C ARG A 69 -8.34 -6.67 13.32
N GLY A 70 -8.25 -5.34 13.25
CA GLY A 70 -7.55 -4.51 14.22
C GLY A 70 -6.17 -4.11 13.74
N VAL A 71 -5.10 -4.66 14.30
CA VAL A 71 -3.71 -4.34 13.96
C VAL A 71 -3.15 -5.38 13.00
N VAL A 72 -2.63 -4.92 11.86
CA VAL A 72 -2.00 -5.77 10.83
C VAL A 72 -0.48 -5.60 10.90
N ALA A 73 0.25 -6.69 10.93
CA ALA A 73 1.71 -6.68 10.77
C ALA A 73 2.06 -6.69 9.27
N GLY A 74 2.62 -5.60 8.80
CA GLY A 74 2.98 -5.41 7.39
C GLY A 74 4.47 -5.63 7.14
N ILE A 75 4.89 -6.84 6.75
CA ILE A 75 6.28 -7.12 6.38
C ILE A 75 6.58 -6.49 5.03
N ILE A 76 7.67 -5.72 4.95
CA ILE A 76 8.09 -4.99 3.75
C ILE A 76 9.39 -5.59 3.19
N PRO A 77 9.42 -6.02 1.92
CA PRO A 77 10.60 -6.60 1.30
C PRO A 77 11.63 -5.54 0.91
N SER A 78 12.88 -5.96 0.68
CA SER A 78 13.94 -5.09 0.18
C SER A 78 13.84 -4.77 -1.31
N THR A 79 13.23 -5.65 -2.11
CA THR A 79 13.16 -5.48 -3.58
C THR A 79 12.22 -4.37 -4.02
N ASN A 80 11.07 -4.22 -3.36
CA ASN A 80 10.04 -3.22 -3.69
C ASN A 80 9.48 -2.56 -2.40
N PRO A 81 10.32 -1.92 -1.58
CA PRO A 81 9.92 -1.50 -0.26
C PRO A 81 8.82 -0.42 -0.29
N THR A 82 9.05 0.67 -1.00
CA THR A 82 8.18 1.85 -0.99
C THR A 82 6.82 1.59 -1.63
N SER A 83 6.76 0.94 -2.78
CA SER A 83 5.48 0.59 -3.43
C SER A 83 4.66 -0.39 -2.59
N THR A 84 5.34 -1.35 -1.94
CA THR A 84 4.68 -2.30 -1.04
C THR A 84 4.11 -1.61 0.20
N ALA A 85 4.86 -0.66 0.78
CA ALA A 85 4.39 0.12 1.92
C ALA A 85 3.17 0.97 1.54
N ILE A 86 3.23 1.73 0.43
CA ILE A 86 2.11 2.53 -0.07
C ILE A 86 0.85 1.66 -0.21
N PHE A 87 0.96 0.55 -0.92
CA PHE A 87 -0.16 -0.36 -1.14
C PHE A 87 -0.73 -0.90 0.18
N LYS A 88 0.12 -1.47 1.04
CA LYS A 88 -0.32 -2.09 2.30
C LYS A 88 -0.98 -1.09 3.26
N ILE A 89 -0.46 0.13 3.34
CA ILE A 89 -1.04 1.18 4.17
C ILE A 89 -2.45 1.52 3.67
N ILE A 90 -2.60 1.77 2.37
CA ILE A 90 -3.88 2.16 1.78
C ILE A 90 -4.95 1.08 1.99
N ILE A 91 -4.64 -0.19 1.72
CA ILE A 91 -5.63 -1.27 1.87
C ILE A 91 -5.97 -1.56 3.33
N ALA A 92 -4.99 -1.49 4.24
CA ALA A 92 -5.24 -1.66 5.67
C ALA A 92 -6.21 -0.59 6.19
N VAL A 93 -5.91 0.69 5.91
CA VAL A 93 -6.75 1.80 6.35
C VAL A 93 -8.12 1.79 5.68
N LYS A 94 -8.19 1.44 4.38
CA LYS A 94 -9.46 1.33 3.66
C LYS A 94 -10.37 0.26 4.26
N SER A 95 -9.82 -0.82 4.77
CA SER A 95 -10.54 -1.89 5.46
C SER A 95 -10.68 -1.64 6.99
N ARG A 96 -10.43 -0.40 7.43
CA ARG A 96 -10.51 0.04 8.84
C ARG A 96 -9.61 -0.72 9.80
N ASN A 97 -8.49 -1.23 9.31
CA ASN A 97 -7.43 -1.75 10.14
C ASN A 97 -6.36 -0.69 10.37
N THR A 98 -5.62 -0.83 11.47
CA THR A 98 -4.32 -0.19 11.65
C THR A 98 -3.22 -1.10 11.10
N ILE A 99 -2.03 -0.55 10.84
CA ILE A 99 -0.90 -1.32 10.34
C ILE A 99 0.39 -0.88 11.01
N VAL A 100 1.20 -1.86 11.40
CA VAL A 100 2.60 -1.65 11.82
C VAL A 100 3.48 -2.21 10.73
N LEU A 101 4.34 -1.36 10.15
CA LEU A 101 5.27 -1.77 9.10
C LEU A 101 6.54 -2.34 9.71
N SER A 102 6.99 -3.47 9.20
CA SER A 102 8.27 -4.10 9.53
C SER A 102 9.12 -4.15 8.27
N PRO A 103 9.97 -3.14 8.03
CA PRO A 103 10.84 -3.12 6.86
C PRO A 103 11.96 -4.13 6.98
N HIS A 104 12.44 -4.63 5.83
CA HIS A 104 13.68 -5.37 5.77
C HIS A 104 14.83 -4.46 6.24
N PRO A 105 15.84 -4.95 6.98
CA PRO A 105 16.94 -4.11 7.48
C PRO A 105 17.64 -3.26 6.41
N SER A 106 17.78 -3.77 5.18
CA SER A 106 18.37 -3.03 4.06
C SER A 106 17.39 -2.05 3.38
N ALA A 107 16.22 -1.81 3.93
CA ALA A 107 15.21 -0.89 3.40
C ALA A 107 14.53 -0.08 4.52
N ALA A 108 15.17 0.05 5.66
CA ALA A 108 14.60 0.68 6.85
C ALA A 108 14.50 2.21 6.75
N ARG A 109 15.37 2.84 5.97
CA ARG A 109 15.45 4.31 5.82
C ARG A 109 14.47 4.87 4.79
N CYS A 110 14.08 4.07 3.80
CA CYS A 110 13.15 4.49 2.76
C CYS A 110 11.68 4.19 3.11
N ILE A 111 11.42 3.55 4.26
CA ILE A 111 10.10 3.28 4.84
C ILE A 111 9.86 4.17 6.06
#